data_b6222cd92cceceb988867ddd2b67b30c
#
_entry.id   b6222cd92cceceb988867ddd2b67b30c
#
_cell.length_a   1.000
_cell.length_b   1.000
_cell.length_c   1.000
_cell.angle_alpha   90.00
_cell.angle_beta   90.00
_cell.angle_gamma   90.00
#
_symmetry.space_group_name_H-M   'P 1'
#
loop_
_entity.id
_entity.type
_entity.pdbx_description
1 polymer ?
#
loop_
_entity_poly.entity_id
_entity_poly.type
_entity_poly.pdbx_seq_one_letter_code
_entity_poly.pdbx_strand_id
1 'polypeptide(L)'
;TDYMYGSASNTVGEVTAITASNTTPSGGSPSSGTYQPEIYLQHALARLSFTMQSATGRSVNTTYDYVKKITLKTSPNAFTTGTGTMQIADGALGGGTKVAELTFTPKNDVSSNTTAILCGAAGVPVEVGYGLVAPLASVDMTLTVVVGKRDDTTDDRTLSANLSQITWKRGHTHKIQITLSNRAITVNANIVPWMESGSAGTGDVKPGG
;
A
#
# COMPACT_ATOMS: atom_id res chain seq x y z
N THR A 1 -4.68 3.82 -10.77
CA THR A 1 -3.74 4.83 -11.30
C THR A 1 -2.81 5.26 -10.19
N ASP A 2 -1.52 5.20 -10.42
CA ASP A 2 -0.52 5.74 -9.52
C ASP A 2 -0.16 7.16 -9.95
N TYR A 3 0.12 8.02 -8.99
CA TYR A 3 0.46 9.42 -9.20
C TYR A 3 1.87 9.65 -8.72
N MET A 4 2.71 10.23 -9.60
CA MET A 4 4.11 10.53 -9.29
C MET A 4 4.38 12.02 -9.43
N TYR A 5 5.25 12.56 -8.58
CA TYR A 5 5.72 13.94 -8.61
C TYR A 5 7.25 13.99 -8.65
N GLY A 6 7.81 15.11 -9.10
CA GLY A 6 9.25 15.34 -9.10
C GLY A 6 9.73 15.92 -7.78
N SER A 7 10.86 15.43 -7.27
CA SER A 7 11.52 15.95 -6.07
C SER A 7 13.02 16.11 -6.34
N ALA A 8 13.66 17.08 -5.70
CA ALA A 8 15.12 17.18 -5.68
C ALA A 8 15.77 16.23 -4.66
N SER A 9 14.98 15.55 -3.84
CA SER A 9 15.44 14.53 -2.89
C SER A 9 15.17 13.12 -3.41
N ASN A 10 16.13 12.21 -3.21
CA ASN A 10 16.00 10.79 -3.47
C ASN A 10 15.40 10.02 -2.28
N THR A 11 15.12 10.69 -1.17
CA THR A 11 14.51 10.07 0.00
C THR A 11 13.03 9.78 -0.25
N VAL A 12 12.62 8.55 -0.06
CA VAL A 12 11.24 8.09 -0.32
C VAL A 12 10.22 8.90 0.46
N GLY A 13 9.24 9.47 -0.26
CA GLY A 13 8.15 10.25 0.30
C GLY A 13 8.55 11.67 0.73
N GLU A 14 9.80 12.07 0.56
CA GLU A 14 10.24 13.42 0.85
C GLU A 14 9.88 14.39 -0.27
N VAL A 15 9.50 15.60 0.10
CA VAL A 15 9.18 16.69 -0.81
C VAL A 15 10.26 17.75 -0.71
N THR A 16 11.11 17.81 -1.71
CA THR A 16 12.10 18.88 -1.83
C THR A 16 11.86 19.60 -3.15
N ALA A 17 11.61 20.91 -3.07
CA ALA A 17 11.38 21.73 -4.26
C ALA A 17 12.61 21.70 -5.17
N ILE A 18 12.37 21.55 -6.46
CA ILE A 18 13.39 21.71 -7.49
C ILE A 18 13.60 23.22 -7.65
N THR A 19 14.74 23.72 -7.19
CA THR A 19 15.11 25.13 -7.29
C THR A 19 16.20 25.32 -8.34
N ALA A 20 16.40 26.57 -8.78
CA ALA A 20 17.49 26.90 -9.70
C ALA A 20 18.88 26.53 -9.17
N SER A 21 19.07 26.51 -7.85
CA SER A 21 20.32 26.08 -7.21
C SER A 21 20.55 24.56 -7.29
N ASN A 22 19.51 23.77 -7.36
CA ASN A 22 19.61 22.32 -7.56
C ASN A 22 20.04 21.98 -8.98
N THR A 23 20.09 22.98 -9.79
CA THR A 23 20.37 22.88 -11.20
C THR A 23 21.81 23.31 -11.54
N THR A 24 22.62 23.70 -10.59
CA THR A 24 24.03 24.08 -10.85
C THR A 24 24.92 22.84 -10.67
N PRO A 25 25.64 22.38 -11.70
CA PRO A 25 26.59 21.28 -11.56
C PRO A 25 27.61 21.62 -10.47
N SER A 26 27.82 20.73 -9.54
CA SER A 26 28.83 20.86 -8.52
C SER A 26 30.23 20.97 -9.20
N GLY A 27 30.81 22.17 -9.26
CA GLY A 27 32.15 22.39 -9.78
C GLY A 27 32.31 22.75 -11.25
N GLY A 28 31.23 22.99 -12.00
CA GLY A 28 31.27 23.36 -13.42
C GLY A 28 30.93 24.82 -13.70
N SER A 29 31.71 25.46 -14.57
CA SER A 29 31.37 26.78 -15.11
C SER A 29 30.15 26.69 -16.02
N PRO A 30 29.20 27.64 -15.98
CA PRO A 30 27.96 27.56 -16.76
C PRO A 30 28.13 27.73 -18.27
N SER A 31 29.31 27.72 -18.80
CA SER A 31 29.56 28.15 -20.19
C SER A 31 29.66 27.02 -21.21
N SER A 32 29.52 25.76 -20.89
CA SER A 32 29.65 24.69 -21.92
C SER A 32 28.99 23.36 -21.60
N GLY A 33 28.03 23.30 -20.74
CA GLY A 33 27.44 22.02 -20.38
C GLY A 33 25.95 21.92 -20.65
N THR A 34 25.51 20.82 -21.20
CA THR A 34 24.12 20.45 -21.18
C THR A 34 23.70 20.31 -19.72
N TYR A 35 22.91 21.24 -19.27
CA TYR A 35 22.46 21.32 -17.91
C TYR A 35 21.35 20.29 -17.70
N GLN A 36 21.58 19.27 -16.88
CA GLN A 36 20.58 18.23 -16.58
C GLN A 36 20.25 18.27 -15.08
N PRO A 37 19.09 18.86 -14.71
CA PRO A 37 18.63 18.77 -13.33
C PRO A 37 18.34 17.32 -12.94
N GLU A 38 18.80 16.87 -11.79
CA GLU A 38 18.38 15.60 -11.24
C GLU A 38 16.99 15.74 -10.65
N ILE A 39 16.05 14.95 -11.17
CA ILE A 39 14.68 14.90 -10.70
C ILE A 39 14.38 13.45 -10.31
N TYR A 40 14.04 13.24 -9.06
CA TYR A 40 13.63 11.96 -8.54
C TYR A 40 12.11 11.88 -8.57
N LEU A 41 11.59 10.86 -9.25
CA LEU A 41 10.15 10.60 -9.26
C LEU A 41 9.74 9.90 -7.97
N GLN A 42 8.75 10.48 -7.30
CA GLN A 42 8.24 10.01 -6.01
C GLN A 42 6.75 9.65 -6.13
N HIS A 43 6.32 8.58 -5.44
CA HIS A 43 4.92 8.22 -5.37
C HIS A 43 4.15 9.17 -4.45
N ALA A 44 3.07 9.76 -4.93
CA ALA A 44 2.20 10.63 -4.13
C ALA A 44 1.23 9.83 -3.24
N LEU A 45 0.98 8.57 -3.58
CA LEU A 45 0.09 7.67 -2.84
C LEU A 45 0.88 6.78 -1.87
N ALA A 46 0.16 6.18 -0.94
CA ALA A 46 0.61 5.05 -0.14
C ALA A 46 0.08 3.75 -0.76
N ARG A 47 0.85 2.67 -0.68
CA ARG A 47 0.42 1.33 -1.05
C ARG A 47 0.05 0.56 0.20
N LEU A 48 -1.14 -0.04 0.24
CA LEU A 48 -1.51 -1.04 1.25
C LEU A 48 -1.30 -2.42 0.66
N SER A 49 -0.73 -3.34 1.44
CA SER A 49 -0.56 -4.74 1.10
C SER A 49 -1.09 -5.59 2.26
N PHE A 50 -2.09 -6.40 1.99
CA PHE A 50 -2.71 -7.29 2.97
C PHE A 50 -2.15 -8.69 2.76
N THR A 51 -1.53 -9.23 3.81
CA THR A 51 -1.06 -10.61 3.82
C THR A 51 -1.81 -11.40 4.89
N MET A 52 -2.07 -12.66 4.64
CA MET A 52 -2.77 -13.53 5.59
C MET A 52 -2.04 -14.86 5.79
N GLN A 53 -2.02 -15.30 7.04
CA GLN A 53 -1.50 -16.60 7.43
C GLN A 53 -2.39 -17.24 8.51
N SER A 54 -2.26 -18.54 8.69
CA SER A 54 -2.88 -19.27 9.81
C SER A 54 -2.13 -19.01 11.11
N ALA A 55 -2.84 -19.08 12.22
CA ALA A 55 -2.21 -19.20 13.54
C ALA A 55 -1.49 -20.54 13.68
N THR A 56 -0.44 -20.57 14.52
CA THR A 56 0.32 -21.79 14.82
C THR A 56 -0.59 -22.89 15.38
N GLY A 57 -0.34 -24.12 14.96
CA GLY A 57 -1.12 -25.28 15.41
C GLY A 57 -2.48 -25.45 14.74
N ARG A 58 -2.79 -24.63 13.73
CA ARG A 58 -4.00 -24.73 12.92
C ARG A 58 -3.71 -25.31 11.55
N SER A 59 -4.52 -26.27 11.13
CA SER A 59 -4.55 -26.69 9.73
C SER A 59 -5.27 -25.64 8.89
N VAL A 60 -4.59 -25.11 7.88
CA VAL A 60 -5.19 -24.31 6.82
C VAL A 60 -6.12 -25.24 6.05
N ASN A 61 -7.26 -24.79 5.63
CA ASN A 61 -8.12 -25.43 4.61
C ASN A 61 -9.31 -26.25 5.02
N THR A 62 -9.67 -26.39 6.26
CA THR A 62 -10.87 -27.17 6.50
C THR A 62 -12.16 -26.36 6.57
N THR A 63 -12.02 -25.03 6.85
CA THR A 63 -13.24 -24.24 7.12
C THR A 63 -13.25 -22.88 6.42
N TYR A 64 -12.11 -22.18 6.31
CA TYR A 64 -12.01 -20.84 5.71
C TYR A 64 -10.72 -20.73 4.89
N ASP A 65 -10.80 -20.97 3.62
CA ASP A 65 -9.67 -20.98 2.72
C ASP A 65 -9.69 -19.79 1.74
N TYR A 66 -10.76 -19.00 1.77
CA TYR A 66 -10.96 -17.94 0.82
C TYR A 66 -11.23 -16.58 1.48
N VAL A 67 -10.52 -15.54 1.04
CA VAL A 67 -10.77 -14.15 1.44
C VAL A 67 -11.71 -13.52 0.43
N LYS A 68 -12.91 -13.15 0.87
CA LYS A 68 -13.99 -12.62 0.01
C LYS A 68 -14.02 -11.11 -0.03
N LYS A 69 -13.70 -10.46 1.10
CA LYS A 69 -13.74 -9.01 1.21
C LYS A 69 -12.76 -8.52 2.27
N ILE A 70 -12.12 -7.41 2.00
CA ILE A 70 -11.28 -6.69 2.96
C ILE A 70 -11.82 -5.26 3.04
N THR A 71 -12.09 -4.78 4.23
CA THR A 71 -12.65 -3.45 4.47
C THR A 71 -11.90 -2.76 5.60
N LEU A 72 -11.57 -1.49 5.40
CA LEU A 72 -11.09 -0.60 6.45
C LEU A 72 -12.15 0.46 6.72
N LYS A 73 -12.42 0.71 8.00
CA LYS A 73 -13.43 1.68 8.42
C LYS A 73 -12.90 2.61 9.51
N THR A 74 -13.23 3.89 9.39
CA THR A 74 -12.89 4.94 10.37
C THR A 74 -14.15 5.67 10.86
N SER A 75 -14.02 6.30 12.01
CA SER A 75 -15.01 7.24 12.51
C SER A 75 -14.28 8.39 13.22
N PRO A 76 -14.37 9.63 12.76
CA PRO A 76 -15.12 10.15 11.61
C PRO A 76 -14.51 9.76 10.25
N ASN A 77 -15.13 10.20 9.14
CA ASN A 77 -14.67 9.96 7.77
C ASN A 77 -13.25 10.49 7.56
N ALA A 78 -12.27 9.61 7.43
CA ALA A 78 -10.87 10.00 7.31
C ALA A 78 -10.28 9.71 5.92
N PHE A 79 -10.78 8.70 5.23
CA PHE A 79 -10.26 8.31 3.92
C PHE A 79 -10.66 9.31 2.84
N THR A 80 -9.77 9.51 1.86
CA THR A 80 -10.06 10.35 0.69
C THR A 80 -10.20 9.48 -0.54
N THR A 81 -11.30 9.65 -1.27
CA THR A 81 -11.60 8.92 -2.52
C THR A 81 -12.12 9.87 -3.58
N GLY A 82 -12.30 9.36 -4.81
CA GLY A 82 -12.85 10.13 -5.93
C GLY A 82 -11.79 10.90 -6.72
N THR A 83 -12.27 11.75 -7.61
CA THR A 83 -11.42 12.61 -8.44
C THR A 83 -10.79 13.70 -7.60
N GLY A 84 -9.47 13.70 -7.59
CA GLY A 84 -8.68 14.73 -6.94
C GLY A 84 -7.72 15.40 -7.91
N THR A 85 -7.01 16.37 -7.41
CA THR A 85 -5.88 17.02 -8.08
C THR A 85 -4.58 16.64 -7.38
N MET A 86 -3.48 16.68 -8.08
CA MET A 86 -2.15 16.57 -7.51
C MET A 86 -1.30 17.73 -7.97
N GLN A 87 -0.61 18.37 -7.04
CA GLN A 87 0.40 19.36 -7.36
C GLN A 87 1.68 18.64 -7.81
N ILE A 88 2.17 18.98 -8.99
CA ILE A 88 3.36 18.31 -9.57
C ILE A 88 4.62 18.66 -8.78
N ALA A 89 4.65 19.85 -8.19
CA ALA A 89 5.84 20.35 -7.49
C ALA A 89 6.13 19.62 -6.17
N ASP A 90 5.11 19.11 -5.50
CA ASP A 90 5.25 18.55 -4.14
C ASP A 90 4.42 17.28 -3.92
N GLY A 91 3.67 16.82 -4.94
CA GLY A 91 2.81 15.67 -4.84
C GLY A 91 1.63 15.86 -3.87
N ALA A 92 1.32 17.09 -3.46
CA ALA A 92 0.18 17.35 -2.59
C ALA A 92 -1.12 16.96 -3.29
N LEU A 93 -1.91 16.14 -2.62
CA LEU A 93 -3.22 15.71 -3.11
C LEU A 93 -4.29 16.68 -2.59
N GLY A 94 -5.12 17.19 -3.51
CA GLY A 94 -6.25 18.06 -3.23
C GLY A 94 -7.54 17.50 -3.80
N GLY A 95 -8.67 18.00 -3.32
CA GLY A 95 -9.99 17.55 -3.74
C GLY A 95 -10.32 16.14 -3.21
N GLY A 96 -11.27 15.49 -3.86
CA GLY A 96 -11.77 14.19 -3.43
C GLY A 96 -12.82 14.31 -2.31
N THR A 97 -13.44 13.20 -1.99
CA THR A 97 -14.50 13.10 -0.98
C THR A 97 -14.00 12.33 0.23
N LYS A 98 -14.31 12.81 1.41
CA LYS A 98 -14.02 12.09 2.66
C LYS A 98 -15.07 10.99 2.89
N VAL A 99 -14.57 9.76 3.06
CA VAL A 99 -15.40 8.57 3.31
C VAL A 99 -14.95 7.85 4.58
N ALA A 100 -15.87 7.12 5.20
CA ALA A 100 -15.60 6.33 6.40
C ALA A 100 -15.05 4.93 6.05
N GLU A 101 -15.25 4.46 4.84
CA GLU A 101 -14.98 3.07 4.48
C GLU A 101 -14.23 2.96 3.15
N LEU A 102 -13.23 2.08 3.13
CA LEU A 102 -12.56 1.61 1.91
C LEU A 102 -12.73 0.09 1.82
N THR A 103 -13.17 -0.36 0.67
CA THR A 103 -13.24 -1.78 0.34
C THR A 103 -12.15 -2.13 -0.67
N PHE A 104 -11.42 -3.19 -0.39
CA PHE A 104 -10.37 -3.71 -1.26
C PHE A 104 -10.83 -5.02 -1.87
N THR A 105 -10.65 -5.15 -3.17
CA THR A 105 -10.87 -6.41 -3.87
C THR A 105 -9.75 -7.36 -3.50
N PRO A 106 -10.04 -8.55 -2.99
CA PRO A 106 -9.03 -9.56 -2.76
C PRO A 106 -8.31 -9.90 -4.06
N LYS A 107 -7.04 -10.24 -3.95
CA LYS A 107 -6.24 -10.69 -5.09
C LYS A 107 -6.79 -12.02 -5.57
N ASN A 108 -7.30 -12.07 -6.79
CA ASN A 108 -7.68 -13.32 -7.44
C ASN A 108 -6.50 -13.78 -8.28
N ASP A 109 -6.12 -15.03 -8.13
CA ASP A 109 -5.23 -15.64 -9.11
C ASP A 109 -6.01 -15.85 -10.41
N VAL A 110 -5.77 -14.96 -11.38
CA VAL A 110 -6.42 -15.01 -12.69
C VAL A 110 -5.86 -16.12 -13.61
N SER A 111 -4.78 -16.77 -13.21
CA SER A 111 -4.10 -17.75 -14.06
C SER A 111 -4.70 -19.15 -13.99
N SER A 112 -5.48 -19.44 -12.95
CA SER A 112 -6.25 -20.68 -12.87
C SER A 112 -7.52 -20.45 -12.09
N ASN A 113 -8.66 -20.80 -12.69
CA ASN A 113 -9.99 -20.80 -12.05
C ASN A 113 -10.08 -21.73 -10.82
N THR A 114 -8.99 -22.30 -10.39
CA THR A 114 -8.96 -23.33 -9.36
C THR A 114 -8.23 -22.92 -8.08
N THR A 115 -7.48 -21.80 -8.10
CA THR A 115 -6.71 -21.40 -6.92
C THR A 115 -7.39 -20.24 -6.23
N ALA A 116 -8.23 -20.58 -5.27
CA ALA A 116 -8.65 -19.62 -4.24
C ALA A 116 -7.41 -19.01 -3.59
N ILE A 117 -7.46 -17.72 -3.22
CA ILE A 117 -6.41 -17.13 -2.42
C ILE A 117 -6.53 -17.72 -1.03
N LEU A 118 -5.68 -18.68 -0.80
CA LEU A 118 -5.61 -19.38 0.47
C LEU A 118 -4.89 -18.51 1.48
N CYS A 119 -5.41 -18.54 2.70
CA CYS A 119 -4.63 -18.16 3.86
C CYS A 119 -3.35 -19.01 3.91
N GLY A 120 -2.18 -18.37 3.98
CA GLY A 120 -0.91 -19.08 4.07
C GLY A 120 -0.80 -19.96 5.32
N ALA A 121 0.13 -20.91 5.32
CA ALA A 121 0.48 -21.68 6.51
C ALA A 121 1.04 -20.75 7.60
N ALA A 122 1.08 -21.22 8.84
CA ALA A 122 1.68 -20.48 9.94
C ALA A 122 3.16 -20.15 9.63
N GLY A 123 3.51 -18.88 9.74
CA GLY A 123 4.85 -18.39 9.40
C GLY A 123 5.10 -18.15 7.89
N VAL A 124 4.13 -18.45 7.03
CA VAL A 124 4.23 -18.24 5.57
C VAL A 124 3.05 -17.39 5.10
N PRO A 125 3.08 -16.06 5.32
CA PRO A 125 1.98 -15.20 4.90
C PRO A 125 1.89 -15.10 3.37
N VAL A 126 0.67 -15.11 2.86
CA VAL A 126 0.35 -14.94 1.43
C VAL A 126 -0.33 -13.58 1.23
N GLU A 127 0.03 -12.86 0.17
CA GLU A 127 -0.65 -11.61 -0.17
C GLU A 127 -2.07 -11.91 -0.67
N VAL A 128 -3.05 -11.37 0.04
CA VAL A 128 -4.48 -11.57 -0.23
C VAL A 128 -5.18 -10.35 -0.81
N GLY A 129 -4.51 -9.22 -0.86
CA GLY A 129 -5.05 -8.01 -1.46
C GLY A 129 -4.08 -6.85 -1.38
N TYR A 130 -4.31 -5.83 -2.20
CA TYR A 130 -3.56 -4.59 -2.15
C TYR A 130 -4.41 -3.42 -2.66
N GLY A 131 -3.94 -2.21 -2.42
CA GLY A 131 -4.56 -1.00 -2.97
C GLY A 131 -3.68 0.22 -2.82
N LEU A 132 -3.96 1.22 -3.62
CA LEU A 132 -3.37 2.55 -3.53
C LEU A 132 -4.35 3.47 -2.81
N VAL A 133 -3.85 4.23 -1.85
CA VAL A 133 -4.65 5.10 -1.00
C VAL A 133 -3.97 6.46 -0.83
N ALA A 134 -4.76 7.49 -0.58
CA ALA A 134 -4.22 8.78 -0.19
C ALA A 134 -3.48 8.68 1.15
N PRO A 135 -2.39 9.43 1.34
CA PRO A 135 -1.74 9.53 2.64
C PRO A 135 -2.72 9.92 3.74
N LEU A 136 -2.51 9.39 4.93
CA LEU A 136 -3.40 9.55 6.07
C LEU A 136 -2.57 9.90 7.31
N ALA A 137 -3.00 10.90 8.06
CA ALA A 137 -2.49 11.18 9.39
C ALA A 137 -2.97 10.11 10.39
N SER A 138 -2.40 10.11 11.58
CA SER A 138 -2.72 9.14 12.63
C SER A 138 -4.23 9.06 12.90
N VAL A 139 -4.81 7.88 12.69
CA VAL A 139 -6.25 7.62 12.90
C VAL A 139 -6.46 6.18 13.36
N ASP A 140 -7.48 5.99 14.19
CA ASP A 140 -7.94 4.67 14.57
C ASP A 140 -8.89 4.13 13.49
N MET A 141 -8.73 2.85 13.16
CA MET A 141 -9.56 2.19 12.16
C MET A 141 -9.87 0.75 12.55
N THR A 142 -10.95 0.24 12.00
CA THR A 142 -11.31 -1.18 12.10
C THR A 142 -11.02 -1.86 10.76
N LEU A 143 -10.22 -2.91 10.81
CA LEU A 143 -10.07 -3.86 9.71
C LEU A 143 -11.14 -4.92 9.84
N THR A 144 -11.87 -5.17 8.77
CA THR A 144 -12.84 -6.26 8.66
C THR A 144 -12.49 -7.13 7.47
N VAL A 145 -12.46 -8.44 7.69
CA VAL A 145 -12.18 -9.43 6.65
C VAL A 145 -13.33 -10.43 6.62
N VAL A 146 -13.89 -10.67 5.44
CA VAL A 146 -14.85 -11.75 5.23
C VAL A 146 -14.10 -12.94 4.65
N VAL A 147 -14.15 -14.05 5.33
CA VAL A 147 -13.54 -15.32 4.94
C VAL A 147 -14.59 -16.41 4.84
N GLY A 148 -14.38 -17.39 3.97
CA GLY A 148 -15.32 -18.47 3.75
C GLY A 148 -14.78 -19.50 2.78
N LYS A 149 -15.65 -20.34 2.25
CA LYS A 149 -15.34 -21.22 1.13
C LYS A 149 -15.60 -20.51 -0.19
N ARG A 150 -14.86 -20.87 -1.22
CA ARG A 150 -14.92 -20.20 -2.52
C ARG A 150 -16.33 -20.09 -3.09
N ASP A 151 -17.02 -21.20 -3.15
CA ASP A 151 -18.30 -21.33 -3.85
C ASP A 151 -19.51 -21.46 -2.91
N ASP A 152 -19.31 -21.22 -1.61
CA ASP A 152 -20.34 -21.34 -0.59
C ASP A 152 -20.37 -20.04 0.24
N THR A 153 -21.55 -19.46 0.37
CA THR A 153 -21.76 -18.24 1.17
C THR A 153 -22.40 -18.53 2.53
N THR A 154 -22.84 -19.77 2.77
CA THR A 154 -23.56 -20.13 4.00
C THR A 154 -22.68 -20.12 5.24
N ASP A 155 -21.39 -20.37 5.06
CA ASP A 155 -20.40 -20.43 6.14
C ASP A 155 -19.49 -19.19 6.19
N ASP A 156 -19.84 -18.11 5.51
CA ASP A 156 -19.04 -16.90 5.54
C ASP A 156 -18.91 -16.35 6.96
N ARG A 157 -17.70 -15.98 7.32
CA ARG A 157 -17.38 -15.36 8.61
C ARG A 157 -16.80 -13.98 8.44
N THR A 158 -17.37 -13.04 9.17
CA THR A 158 -16.86 -11.69 9.30
C THR A 158 -16.01 -11.60 10.54
N LEU A 159 -14.73 -11.26 10.38
CA LEU A 159 -13.75 -11.12 11.44
C LEU A 159 -13.24 -9.69 11.44
N SER A 160 -13.09 -9.08 12.61
CA SER A 160 -12.67 -7.70 12.75
C SER A 160 -11.55 -7.54 13.79
N ALA A 161 -10.69 -6.55 13.54
CA ALA A 161 -9.67 -6.12 14.48
C ALA A 161 -9.52 -4.59 14.43
N ASN A 162 -9.26 -3.99 15.59
CA ASN A 162 -9.00 -2.57 15.69
C ASN A 162 -7.50 -2.31 15.47
N LEU A 163 -7.21 -1.27 14.69
CA LEU A 163 -5.89 -0.75 14.43
C LEU A 163 -5.84 0.68 14.97
N SER A 164 -4.92 0.96 15.89
CA SER A 164 -4.83 2.27 16.53
C SER A 164 -3.70 3.10 15.92
N GLN A 165 -3.94 4.40 15.80
CA GLN A 165 -2.97 5.41 15.40
C GLN A 165 -2.24 5.09 14.09
N ILE A 166 -2.97 4.57 13.12
CA ILE A 166 -2.43 4.22 11.81
C ILE A 166 -2.14 5.48 11.00
N THR A 167 -0.94 5.55 10.45
CA THR A 167 -0.50 6.61 9.55
C THR A 167 -0.09 5.99 8.22
N TRP A 168 -0.58 6.53 7.11
CA TRP A 168 -0.14 6.13 5.77
C TRP A 168 0.75 7.21 5.16
N LYS A 169 1.99 6.86 4.92
CA LYS A 169 2.98 7.77 4.33
C LYS A 169 3.04 7.58 2.82
N ARG A 170 3.12 8.69 2.08
CA ARG A 170 3.36 8.65 0.64
C ARG A 170 4.63 7.89 0.30
N GLY A 171 4.67 7.24 -0.85
CA GLY A 171 5.83 6.49 -1.28
C GLY A 171 6.19 5.27 -0.44
N HIS A 172 5.33 4.86 0.50
CA HIS A 172 5.58 3.70 1.36
C HIS A 172 4.54 2.61 1.16
N THR A 173 4.98 1.37 1.33
CA THR A 173 4.10 0.21 1.43
C THR A 173 3.83 -0.07 2.90
N HIS A 174 2.56 -0.04 3.26
CA HIS A 174 2.07 -0.42 4.58
C HIS A 174 1.61 -1.88 4.51
N LYS A 175 2.39 -2.77 5.09
CA LYS A 175 2.09 -4.20 5.14
C LYS A 175 1.20 -4.48 6.34
N ILE A 176 0.00 -4.98 6.10
CA ILE A 176 -0.99 -5.37 7.10
C ILE A 176 -1.03 -6.89 7.10
N GLN A 177 -0.36 -7.50 8.07
CA GLN A 177 -0.32 -8.95 8.20
C GLN A 177 -1.44 -9.42 9.13
N ILE A 178 -2.27 -10.31 8.61
CA ILE A 178 -3.43 -10.87 9.29
C ILE A 178 -3.12 -12.31 9.67
N THR A 179 -3.24 -12.65 10.94
CA THR A 179 -3.14 -14.03 11.42
C THR A 179 -4.52 -14.54 11.79
N LEU A 180 -4.97 -15.55 11.07
CA LEU A 180 -6.30 -16.12 11.19
C LEU A 180 -6.30 -17.28 12.21
N SER A 181 -7.12 -17.16 13.25
CA SER A 181 -7.47 -18.25 14.17
C SER A 181 -8.89 -18.74 13.90
N ASN A 182 -9.36 -19.74 14.68
CA ASN A 182 -10.70 -20.29 14.48
C ASN A 182 -11.85 -19.30 14.73
N ARG A 183 -11.59 -18.25 15.51
CA ARG A 183 -12.66 -17.34 15.97
C ARG A 183 -12.29 -15.86 15.87
N ALA A 184 -11.04 -15.54 15.54
CA ALA A 184 -10.54 -14.17 15.56
C ALA A 184 -9.42 -13.96 14.56
N ILE A 185 -9.12 -12.70 14.27
CA ILE A 185 -7.91 -12.28 13.58
C ILE A 185 -7.04 -11.48 14.53
N THR A 186 -5.72 -11.66 14.40
CA THR A 186 -4.72 -10.77 14.99
C THR A 186 -4.04 -10.04 13.85
N VAL A 187 -3.80 -8.75 14.03
CA VAL A 187 -3.24 -7.91 12.97
C VAL A 187 -1.94 -7.27 13.43
N ASN A 188 -0.91 -7.36 12.60
CA ASN A 188 0.33 -6.61 12.73
C ASN A 188 0.49 -5.69 11.51
N ALA A 189 0.80 -4.42 11.75
CA ALA A 189 1.07 -3.46 10.71
C ALA A 189 2.56 -3.10 10.68
N ASN A 190 3.16 -3.09 9.49
CA ASN A 190 4.55 -2.70 9.28
C ASN A 190 4.63 -1.74 8.07
N ILE A 191 5.58 -0.80 8.13
CA ILE A 191 5.78 0.21 7.10
C ILE A 191 7.15 -0.01 6.48
N VAL A 192 7.20 -0.14 5.16
CA VAL A 192 8.44 -0.24 4.40
C VAL A 192 8.43 0.75 3.23
N PRO A 193 9.58 1.26 2.78
CA PRO A 193 9.64 2.05 1.56
C PRO A 193 9.00 1.30 0.40
N TRP A 194 8.30 2.00 -0.48
CA TRP A 194 7.75 1.39 -1.68
C TRP A 194 8.86 1.23 -2.70
N MET A 195 9.43 0.05 -2.74
CA MET A 195 10.40 -0.35 -3.76
C MET A 195 9.70 -1.27 -4.73
N GLU A 196 9.84 -1.01 -6.02
CA GLU A 196 9.39 -1.97 -7.03
C GLU A 196 10.17 -3.28 -6.84
N SER A 197 9.47 -4.41 -6.95
CA SER A 197 10.07 -5.73 -6.79
C SER A 197 11.08 -5.98 -7.89
N GLY A 198 12.36 -5.97 -7.56
CA GLY A 198 13.45 -6.22 -8.49
C GLY A 198 14.78 -5.62 -8.06
N SER A 199 14.82 -4.77 -7.08
CA SER A 199 16.06 -4.15 -6.62
C SER A 199 16.27 -4.40 -5.14
N ALA A 200 16.89 -5.53 -4.80
CA ALA A 200 17.76 -5.59 -3.64
C ALA A 200 19.09 -4.96 -4.08
N GLY A 201 19.11 -3.65 -4.10
CA GLY A 201 20.26 -2.90 -4.52
C GLY A 201 19.91 -1.42 -4.50
N THR A 202 20.84 -0.61 -4.14
CA THR A 202 20.85 0.82 -4.39
C THR A 202 20.55 1.06 -5.87
N GLY A 203 19.28 1.16 -6.20
CA GLY A 203 18.83 1.28 -7.58
C GLY A 203 18.83 2.74 -8.00
N ASP A 204 19.95 3.18 -8.55
CA ASP A 204 19.92 4.26 -9.51
C ASP A 204 19.08 3.80 -10.70
N VAL A 205 17.84 4.26 -10.78
CA VAL A 205 17.09 4.20 -12.04
C VAL A 205 17.68 5.31 -12.92
N LYS A 206 18.75 5.01 -13.62
CA LYS A 206 19.19 5.81 -14.75
C LYS A 206 18.22 5.54 -15.88
N PRO A 207 17.59 6.57 -16.47
CA PRO A 207 16.93 6.39 -17.75
C PRO A 207 17.99 5.89 -18.73
N GLY A 208 17.70 4.76 -19.37
CA GLY A 208 18.56 4.25 -20.41
C GLY A 208 18.72 5.28 -21.50
N GLY A 209 19.97 5.52 -21.89
CA GLY A 209 20.31 6.33 -23.04
C GLY A 209 19.91 5.66 -24.34
#